data_de2a43e8616cb61d3af1b368e20eed36
#
_entry.id   de2a43e8616cb61d3af1b368e20eed36
#
_cell.length_a   1.000
_cell.length_b   1.000
_cell.length_c   1.000
_cell.angle_alpha   90.00
_cell.angle_beta   90.00
_cell.angle_gamma   90.00
#
_symmetry.space_group_name_H-M   'P 1'
#
loop_
_entity.id
_entity.type
_entity.pdbx_description
1 polymer ?
#
loop_
_entity_poly.entity_id
_entity_poly.type
_entity_poly.pdbx_seq_one_letter_code
_entity_poly.pdbx_strand_id
1 'polypeptide(L)'
;MPDFDVDFCTEKRDMVIDYVSKKYGSESVSQIATFGTMAARAVVRDVARALGKPYALGDRISKMIPFAPGMTLDKAQEEQPIFAQSIKSDTEVREIVDLSYKLEGIARNVGKHAGGVVIAPGSISDFCPVYVDRQSDSVMTQYDNCLLYTSPSPRDVCS
;
A
#
# COMPACT_ATOMS: atom_id res chain seq x y z
N MET A 1 6.48 6.54 -20.10
CA MET A 1 6.45 7.90 -19.53
C MET A 1 7.86 8.27 -19.15
N PRO A 2 8.40 9.46 -19.44
CA PRO A 2 9.74 9.85 -18.98
C PRO A 2 9.75 9.94 -17.46
N ASP A 3 10.82 9.43 -16.85
CA ASP A 3 11.04 9.45 -15.42
C ASP A 3 12.30 10.28 -15.13
N PHE A 4 12.18 11.19 -14.15
CA PHE A 4 13.25 12.09 -13.77
C PHE A 4 13.49 11.95 -12.27
N ASP A 5 14.61 11.37 -11.90
CA ASP A 5 15.05 11.28 -10.52
C ASP A 5 15.88 12.52 -10.15
N VAL A 6 15.41 13.28 -9.17
CA VAL A 6 16.11 14.47 -8.67
C VAL A 6 16.08 14.48 -7.15
N ASP A 7 17.25 14.57 -6.55
CA ASP A 7 17.40 14.63 -5.10
C ASP A 7 17.15 16.04 -4.58
N PHE A 8 16.28 16.16 -3.58
CA PHE A 8 15.97 17.39 -2.87
C PHE A 8 16.15 17.22 -1.36
N CYS A 9 16.43 18.34 -0.67
CA CYS A 9 16.43 18.38 0.78
C CYS A 9 15.04 18.02 1.33
N THR A 10 14.97 17.04 2.23
CA THR A 10 13.72 16.54 2.82
C THR A 10 12.88 17.65 3.46
N GLU A 11 13.52 18.60 4.17
CA GLU A 11 12.83 19.70 4.84
C GLU A 11 12.15 20.67 3.87
N LYS A 12 12.63 20.77 2.63
CA LYS A 12 12.13 21.70 1.60
C LYS A 12 11.34 21.00 0.50
N ARG A 13 11.08 19.71 0.64
CA ARG A 13 10.38 18.89 -0.37
C ARG A 13 9.02 19.47 -0.73
N ASP A 14 8.23 19.88 0.25
CA ASP A 14 6.88 20.41 0.02
C ASP A 14 6.93 21.73 -0.77
N MET A 15 7.95 22.57 -0.55
CA MET A 15 8.16 23.78 -1.34
C MET A 15 8.44 23.47 -2.81
N VAL A 16 9.13 22.37 -3.10
CA VAL A 16 9.39 21.92 -4.48
C VAL A 16 8.10 21.46 -5.14
N ILE A 17 7.27 20.70 -4.44
CA ILE A 17 5.97 20.25 -4.92
C ILE A 17 5.07 21.44 -5.22
N ASP A 18 5.01 22.41 -4.33
CA ASP A 18 4.26 23.66 -4.52
C ASP A 18 4.77 24.46 -5.74
N TYR A 19 6.09 24.53 -5.91
CA TYR A 19 6.68 25.18 -7.08
C TYR A 19 6.28 24.49 -8.38
N VAL A 20 6.37 23.15 -8.43
CA VAL A 20 5.98 22.34 -9.59
C VAL A 20 4.50 22.54 -9.91
N SER A 21 3.65 22.49 -8.87
CA SER A 21 2.21 22.72 -9.02
C SER A 21 1.89 24.11 -9.56
N LYS A 22 2.58 25.16 -9.09
CA LYS A 22 2.42 26.52 -9.60
C LYS A 22 2.94 26.69 -11.04
N LYS A 23 4.02 25.99 -11.38
CA LYS A 23 4.66 26.09 -12.70
C LYS A 23 3.88 25.39 -13.80
N TYR A 24 3.31 24.21 -13.54
CA TYR A 24 2.65 23.38 -14.54
C TYR A 24 1.12 23.42 -14.44
N GLY A 25 0.58 24.04 -13.40
CA GLY A 25 -0.85 24.09 -13.08
C GLY A 25 -1.26 23.07 -12.03
N SER A 26 -2.04 23.51 -11.06
CA SER A 26 -2.51 22.66 -9.95
C SER A 26 -3.39 21.48 -10.40
N GLU A 27 -4.08 21.63 -11.53
CA GLU A 27 -4.89 20.57 -12.11
C GLU A 27 -4.05 19.51 -12.86
N SER A 28 -2.85 19.89 -13.30
CA SER A 28 -1.94 19.04 -14.07
C SER A 28 -0.92 18.29 -13.21
N VAL A 29 -0.83 18.63 -11.93
CA VAL A 29 0.15 18.05 -11.00
C VAL A 29 -0.55 17.30 -9.88
N SER A 30 -0.16 16.07 -9.64
CA SER A 30 -0.71 15.26 -8.56
C SER A 30 0.37 14.45 -7.86
N GLN A 31 0.18 14.20 -6.59
CA GLN A 31 0.94 13.21 -5.85
C GLN A 31 0.46 11.80 -6.24
N ILE A 32 1.30 10.79 -6.06
CA ILE A 32 0.98 9.40 -6.35
C ILE A 32 0.45 8.74 -5.10
N ALA A 33 -0.63 7.95 -5.23
CA ALA A 33 -1.12 7.13 -4.13
C ALA A 33 -0.21 5.92 -3.88
N THR A 34 -0.10 5.54 -2.61
CA THR A 34 0.43 4.25 -2.19
C THR A 34 -0.63 3.50 -1.42
N PHE A 35 -0.74 2.20 -1.67
CA PHE A 35 -1.70 1.35 -0.98
C PHE A 35 -0.96 0.47 0.04
N GLY A 36 -1.21 0.74 1.31
CA GLY A 36 -0.75 -0.15 2.37
C GLY A 36 -1.62 -1.40 2.41
N THR A 37 -1.02 -2.57 2.22
CA THR A 37 -1.72 -3.85 2.28
C THR A 37 -1.60 -4.51 3.64
N MET A 38 -2.52 -5.44 3.93
CA MET A 38 -2.47 -6.26 5.14
C MET A 38 -1.39 -7.33 4.98
N ALA A 39 -0.17 -7.05 5.46
CA ALA A 39 0.94 -7.99 5.46
C ALA A 39 0.74 -9.10 6.51
N ALA A 40 1.34 -10.28 6.31
CA ALA A 40 1.18 -11.50 7.10
C ALA A 40 1.21 -11.29 8.62
N ARG A 41 2.18 -10.55 9.17
CA ARG A 41 2.27 -10.28 10.60
C ARG A 41 1.20 -9.31 11.13
N ALA A 42 0.78 -8.39 10.28
CA ALA A 42 -0.21 -7.38 10.65
C ALA A 42 -1.62 -7.97 10.62
N VAL A 43 -1.94 -8.73 9.56
CA VAL A 43 -3.28 -9.32 9.39
C VAL A 43 -3.63 -10.26 10.53
N VAL A 44 -2.70 -11.08 11.00
CA VAL A 44 -2.93 -12.00 12.12
C VAL A 44 -3.30 -11.26 13.41
N ARG A 45 -2.61 -10.15 13.71
CA ARG A 45 -2.93 -9.32 14.90
C ARG A 45 -4.26 -8.60 14.77
N ASP A 46 -4.57 -8.12 13.56
CA ASP A 46 -5.83 -7.42 13.30
C ASP A 46 -7.02 -8.37 13.37
N VAL A 47 -6.89 -9.58 12.81
CA VAL A 47 -7.92 -10.63 12.91
C VAL A 47 -8.12 -11.09 14.36
N ALA A 48 -7.02 -11.36 15.09
CA ALA A 48 -7.13 -11.74 16.51
C ALA A 48 -7.87 -10.66 17.32
N ARG A 49 -7.56 -9.39 17.09
CA ARG A 49 -8.26 -8.27 17.73
C ARG A 49 -9.73 -8.19 17.32
N ALA A 50 -10.05 -8.37 16.04
CA ALA A 50 -11.43 -8.34 15.54
C ALA A 50 -12.29 -9.48 16.10
N LEU A 51 -11.69 -10.65 16.34
CA LEU A 51 -12.33 -11.79 17.00
C LEU A 51 -12.43 -11.65 18.52
N GLY A 52 -11.97 -10.53 19.10
CA GLY A 52 -11.98 -10.32 20.55
C GLY A 52 -10.99 -11.19 21.32
N LYS A 53 -10.00 -11.78 20.65
CA LYS A 53 -8.98 -12.60 21.30
C LYS A 53 -7.99 -11.74 22.07
N PRO A 54 -7.34 -12.29 23.13
CA PRO A 54 -6.32 -11.56 23.88
C PRO A 54 -5.18 -11.08 22.98
N TYR A 55 -4.70 -9.86 23.20
CA TYR A 55 -3.57 -9.29 22.45
C TYR A 55 -2.35 -10.21 22.44
N ALA A 56 -2.06 -10.85 23.57
CA ALA A 56 -0.94 -11.78 23.72
C ALA A 56 -0.99 -12.96 22.73
N LEU A 57 -2.18 -13.44 22.38
CA LEU A 57 -2.36 -14.53 21.40
C LEU A 57 -1.98 -14.04 20.00
N GLY A 58 -2.52 -12.93 19.55
CA GLY A 58 -2.20 -12.35 18.24
C GLY A 58 -0.73 -11.99 18.09
N ASP A 59 -0.11 -11.46 19.15
CA ASP A 59 1.31 -11.12 19.19
C ASP A 59 2.19 -12.39 19.15
N ARG A 60 1.82 -13.43 19.91
CA ARG A 60 2.50 -14.74 19.87
C ARG A 60 2.50 -15.33 18.47
N ILE A 61 1.35 -15.39 17.80
CA ILE A 61 1.24 -15.93 16.44
C ILE A 61 2.06 -15.06 15.45
N SER A 62 1.93 -13.75 15.53
CA SER A 62 2.68 -12.81 14.69
C SER A 62 4.21 -12.96 14.82
N LYS A 63 4.72 -13.30 16.02
CA LYS A 63 6.16 -13.53 16.25
C LYS A 63 6.67 -14.84 15.65
N MET A 64 5.81 -15.80 15.37
CA MET A 64 6.19 -17.04 14.67
C MET A 64 6.41 -16.79 13.17
N ILE A 65 5.91 -15.68 12.63
CA ILE A 65 6.06 -15.30 11.22
C ILE A 65 7.34 -14.47 11.08
N PRO A 66 8.29 -14.85 10.20
CA PRO A 66 9.51 -14.09 9.99
C PRO A 66 9.25 -12.65 9.55
N PHE A 67 10.14 -11.74 9.97
CA PHE A 67 10.12 -10.37 9.48
C PHE A 67 11.03 -10.26 8.26
N ALA A 68 10.45 -10.48 7.07
CA ALA A 68 11.16 -10.36 5.81
C ALA A 68 10.28 -9.64 4.76
N PRO A 69 10.88 -8.85 3.85
CA PRO A 69 10.15 -8.25 2.74
C PRO A 69 9.48 -9.33 1.89
N GLY A 70 8.19 -9.13 1.55
CA GLY A 70 7.44 -10.10 0.75
C GLY A 70 7.11 -11.41 1.47
N MET A 71 7.20 -11.46 2.80
CA MET A 71 6.75 -12.61 3.60
C MET A 71 5.22 -12.70 3.55
N THR A 72 4.73 -13.89 3.18
CA THR A 72 3.30 -14.26 3.19
C THR A 72 3.02 -15.34 4.23
N LEU A 73 1.75 -15.56 4.53
CA LEU A 73 1.33 -16.63 5.43
C LEU A 73 1.70 -18.02 4.87
N ASP A 74 1.60 -18.21 3.55
CA ASP A 74 2.02 -19.45 2.89
C ASP A 74 3.50 -19.72 3.10
N LYS A 75 4.36 -18.75 2.77
CA LYS A 75 5.80 -18.86 2.99
C LYS A 75 6.15 -19.10 4.46
N ALA A 76 5.45 -18.39 5.36
CA ALA A 76 5.67 -18.58 6.79
C ALA A 76 5.30 -19.99 7.25
N GLN A 77 4.24 -20.58 6.69
CA GLN A 77 3.84 -21.95 7.01
C GLN A 77 4.83 -22.99 6.47
N GLU A 78 5.42 -22.74 5.30
CA GLU A 78 6.44 -23.63 4.70
C GLU A 78 7.79 -23.53 5.43
N GLU A 79 8.22 -22.30 5.75
CA GLU A 79 9.56 -22.03 6.30
C GLU A 79 9.63 -22.21 7.83
N GLN A 80 8.50 -22.13 8.55
CA GLN A 80 8.46 -22.16 10.02
C GLN A 80 7.67 -23.36 10.57
N PRO A 81 8.32 -24.47 10.90
CA PRO A 81 7.65 -25.67 11.43
C PRO A 81 6.82 -25.41 12.69
N ILE A 82 7.26 -24.47 13.54
CA ILE A 82 6.55 -24.09 14.77
C ILE A 82 5.22 -23.41 14.42
N PHE A 83 5.18 -22.55 13.43
CA PHE A 83 3.96 -21.89 12.96
C PHE A 83 3.00 -22.93 12.34
N ALA A 84 3.49 -23.77 11.43
CA ALA A 84 2.70 -24.85 10.82
C ALA A 84 2.13 -25.83 11.86
N GLN A 85 2.90 -26.18 12.89
CA GLN A 85 2.45 -27.06 13.96
C GLN A 85 1.41 -26.37 14.85
N SER A 86 1.58 -25.08 15.16
CA SER A 86 0.62 -24.34 15.98
C SER A 86 -0.77 -24.26 15.32
N ILE A 87 -0.83 -24.11 14.00
CA ILE A 87 -2.08 -24.15 13.23
C ILE A 87 -2.78 -25.51 13.35
N LYS A 88 -2.01 -26.61 13.42
CA LYS A 88 -2.57 -27.97 13.52
C LYS A 88 -3.04 -28.31 14.94
N SER A 89 -2.33 -27.84 15.96
CA SER A 89 -2.54 -28.21 17.35
C SER A 89 -3.50 -27.32 18.14
N ASP A 90 -3.68 -26.06 17.71
CA ASP A 90 -4.45 -25.05 18.42
C ASP A 90 -5.60 -24.52 17.53
N THR A 91 -6.83 -24.80 17.95
CA THR A 91 -8.04 -24.44 17.19
C THR A 91 -8.20 -22.91 17.08
N GLU A 92 -7.83 -22.15 18.13
CA GLU A 92 -7.92 -20.68 18.09
C GLU A 92 -6.89 -20.09 17.12
N VAL A 93 -5.68 -20.65 17.09
CA VAL A 93 -4.65 -20.25 16.11
C VAL A 93 -5.14 -20.53 14.69
N ARG A 94 -5.72 -21.70 14.45
CA ARG A 94 -6.28 -22.05 13.14
C ARG A 94 -7.36 -21.09 12.71
N GLU A 95 -8.33 -20.77 13.57
CA GLU A 95 -9.42 -19.84 13.28
C GLU A 95 -8.87 -18.46 12.84
N ILE A 96 -7.88 -17.95 13.57
CA ILE A 96 -7.24 -16.67 13.28
C ILE A 96 -6.52 -16.73 11.93
N VAL A 97 -5.75 -17.78 11.68
CA VAL A 97 -4.94 -17.90 10.47
C VAL A 97 -5.81 -18.11 9.23
N ASP A 98 -6.86 -18.94 9.30
CA ASP A 98 -7.78 -19.18 8.19
C ASP A 98 -8.51 -17.90 7.74
N LEU A 99 -8.88 -17.02 8.69
CA LEU A 99 -9.43 -15.71 8.36
C LEU A 99 -8.35 -14.77 7.83
N SER A 100 -7.14 -14.87 8.37
CA SER A 100 -6.01 -14.04 7.92
C SER A 100 -5.64 -14.31 6.47
N TYR A 101 -5.69 -15.55 6.02
CA TYR A 101 -5.49 -15.91 4.60
C TYR A 101 -6.46 -15.21 3.65
N LYS A 102 -7.70 -14.98 4.09
CA LYS A 102 -8.72 -14.30 3.27
C LYS A 102 -8.49 -12.78 3.18
N LEU A 103 -7.75 -12.21 4.13
CA LEU A 103 -7.54 -10.77 4.26
C LEU A 103 -6.11 -10.35 3.90
N GLU A 104 -5.17 -11.29 3.83
CA GLU A 104 -3.79 -10.99 3.44
C GLU A 104 -3.74 -10.35 2.05
N GLY A 105 -2.95 -9.31 1.89
CA GLY A 105 -2.79 -8.60 0.62
C GLY A 105 -3.90 -7.59 0.29
N ILE A 106 -5.02 -7.59 1.01
CA ILE A 106 -6.08 -6.58 0.80
C ILE A 106 -5.57 -5.20 1.19
N ALA A 107 -5.89 -4.20 0.37
CA ALA A 107 -5.56 -2.81 0.67
C ALA A 107 -6.26 -2.34 1.96
N ARG A 108 -5.49 -1.76 2.88
CA ARG A 108 -5.96 -1.31 4.18
C ARG A 108 -6.09 0.21 4.25
N ASN A 109 -5.12 0.91 3.70
CA ASN A 109 -5.05 2.36 3.73
C ASN A 109 -4.43 2.91 2.46
N VAL A 110 -4.76 4.15 2.17
CA VAL A 110 -4.16 4.94 1.10
C VAL A 110 -3.24 5.96 1.75
N GLY A 111 -2.03 6.07 1.24
CA GLY A 111 -1.04 7.05 1.65
C GLY A 111 -0.51 7.83 0.45
N LYS A 112 0.29 8.84 0.71
CA LYS A 112 1.03 9.59 -0.32
C LYS A 112 2.38 8.94 -0.57
N HIS A 113 2.75 8.79 -1.84
CA HIS A 113 4.09 8.31 -2.19
C HIS A 113 5.14 9.32 -1.72
N ALA A 114 6.18 8.81 -1.07
CA ALA A 114 7.19 9.68 -0.45
C ALA A 114 8.03 10.50 -1.44
N GLY A 115 8.22 10.01 -2.68
CA GLY A 115 9.11 10.60 -3.68
C GLY A 115 8.43 11.05 -4.97
N GLY A 116 7.31 10.43 -5.35
CA GLY A 116 6.74 10.62 -6.69
C GLY A 116 5.72 11.76 -6.79
N VAL A 117 5.84 12.53 -7.88
CA VAL A 117 4.85 13.51 -8.34
C VAL A 117 4.63 13.30 -9.84
N VAL A 118 3.39 13.27 -10.27
CA VAL A 118 3.01 13.14 -11.69
C VAL A 118 2.68 14.51 -12.24
N ILE A 119 3.18 14.79 -13.45
CA ILE A 119 2.86 15.99 -14.23
C ILE A 119 2.21 15.53 -15.53
N ALA A 120 0.94 15.86 -15.72
CA ALA A 120 0.19 15.55 -16.94
C ALA A 120 0.23 16.72 -17.92
N PRO A 121 0.07 16.48 -19.22
CA PRO A 121 -0.01 17.54 -20.24
C PRO A 121 -1.34 18.32 -20.21
N GLY A 122 -2.27 17.94 -19.36
CA GLY A 122 -3.58 18.56 -19.14
C GLY A 122 -4.10 18.21 -17.76
N SER A 123 -5.41 18.22 -17.53
CA SER A 123 -5.95 17.84 -16.22
C SER A 123 -5.63 16.38 -15.92
N ILE A 124 -5.16 16.10 -14.71
CA ILE A 124 -4.86 14.73 -14.22
C ILE A 124 -6.09 13.82 -14.37
N SER A 125 -7.28 14.35 -14.14
CA SER A 125 -8.54 13.59 -14.24
C SER A 125 -8.84 13.05 -15.64
N ASP A 126 -8.21 13.60 -16.69
CA ASP A 126 -8.35 13.12 -18.05
C ASP A 126 -7.51 11.85 -18.32
N PHE A 127 -6.54 11.57 -17.45
CA PHE A 127 -5.58 10.47 -17.61
C PHE A 127 -5.75 9.37 -16.59
N CYS A 128 -6.13 9.71 -15.36
CA CYS A 128 -6.35 8.74 -14.29
C CYS A 128 -7.39 9.24 -13.28
N PRO A 129 -8.12 8.32 -12.61
CA PRO A 129 -8.98 8.71 -11.51
C PRO A 129 -8.16 9.30 -10.37
N VAL A 130 -8.73 10.28 -9.68
CA VAL A 130 -8.09 10.96 -8.57
C VAL A 130 -8.77 10.63 -7.24
N TYR A 131 -8.00 10.68 -6.17
CA TYR A 131 -8.44 10.53 -4.80
C TYR A 131 -8.18 11.82 -4.03
N VAL A 132 -9.17 12.30 -3.32
CA VAL A 132 -9.06 13.47 -2.44
C VAL A 132 -9.00 12.98 -1.00
N ASP A 133 -7.91 13.26 -0.32
CA ASP A 133 -7.80 13.01 1.10
C ASP A 133 -8.60 14.07 1.86
N ARG A 134 -9.66 13.64 2.55
CA ARG A 134 -10.56 14.52 3.28
C ARG A 134 -9.91 15.27 4.45
N GLN A 135 -8.77 14.80 4.94
CA GLN A 135 -8.09 15.42 6.07
C GLN A 135 -7.11 16.51 5.63
N SER A 136 -6.45 16.33 4.50
CA SER A 136 -5.42 17.26 4.01
C SER A 136 -5.84 18.05 2.76
N ASP A 137 -7.04 17.79 2.24
CA ASP A 137 -7.59 18.37 1.00
C ASP A 137 -6.64 18.20 -0.21
N SER A 138 -5.74 17.23 -0.11
CA SER A 138 -4.74 16.96 -1.15
C SER A 138 -5.25 15.96 -2.16
N VAL A 139 -5.00 16.26 -3.42
CA VAL A 139 -5.34 15.41 -4.56
C VAL A 139 -4.17 14.47 -4.85
N MET A 140 -4.46 13.20 -5.04
CA MET A 140 -3.49 12.19 -5.48
C MET A 140 -4.11 11.26 -6.52
N THR A 141 -3.28 10.63 -7.35
CA THR A 141 -3.76 9.63 -8.31
C THR A 141 -4.32 8.43 -7.58
N GLN A 142 -5.35 7.75 -8.11
CA GLN A 142 -5.79 6.45 -7.60
C GLN A 142 -4.89 5.31 -8.08
N TYR A 143 -4.14 5.51 -9.16
CA TYR A 143 -3.14 4.55 -9.59
C TYR A 143 -1.87 4.73 -8.76
N ASP A 144 -1.32 3.60 -8.33
CA ASP A 144 0.02 3.56 -7.74
C ASP A 144 1.10 3.73 -8.83
N ASN A 145 2.34 3.81 -8.39
CA ASN A 145 3.46 3.99 -9.31
C ASN A 145 3.54 2.90 -10.39
N CYS A 146 3.27 1.64 -10.04
CA CYS A 146 3.31 0.53 -10.99
C CYS A 146 2.25 0.66 -12.08
N LEU A 147 1.02 1.00 -11.72
CA LEU A 147 -0.10 1.17 -12.65
C LEU A 147 0.08 2.41 -13.54
N LEU A 148 0.67 3.49 -13.04
CA LEU A 148 0.97 4.67 -13.83
C LEU A 148 1.97 4.39 -14.96
N TYR A 149 2.94 3.49 -14.73
CA TYR A 149 3.90 3.08 -15.75
C TYR A 149 3.33 2.07 -16.76
N THR A 150 2.42 1.21 -16.33
CA THR A 150 1.88 0.12 -17.14
C THR A 150 0.52 0.42 -17.76
N SER A 151 -0.17 1.47 -17.31
CA SER A 151 -1.45 1.87 -17.87
C SER A 151 -1.28 2.31 -19.34
N PRO A 152 -1.98 1.68 -20.29
CA PRO A 152 -1.95 2.16 -21.66
C PRO A 152 -2.44 3.61 -21.73
N SER A 153 -1.74 4.43 -22.48
CA SER A 153 -2.20 5.79 -22.76
C SER A 153 -3.62 5.73 -23.33
N PRO A 154 -4.54 6.66 -23.00
CA PRO A 154 -5.86 6.71 -23.62
C PRO A 154 -5.82 6.73 -25.16
N ARG A 155 -4.65 7.07 -25.74
CA ARG A 155 -4.40 7.00 -27.20
C ARG A 155 -4.12 5.59 -27.71
N ASP A 156 -3.69 4.66 -26.84
CA ASP A 156 -3.34 3.29 -27.23
C ASP A 156 -4.57 2.35 -27.20
N VAL A 157 -5.71 2.83 -26.71
CA VAL A 157 -6.99 2.09 -26.66
C VAL A 157 -7.83 2.28 -27.93
N CYS A 158 -7.43 3.16 -28.82
CA CYS A 158 -8.15 3.51 -30.06
C CYS A 158 -7.43 3.06 -31.35
N SER A 159 -6.71 1.93 -31.32
CA SER A 159 -6.16 1.31 -32.54
C SER A 159 -6.58 -0.13 -32.69
#